data_f02e77164c0aaae74c036e3ce2b3e371
#
_entry.id   f02e77164c0aaae74c036e3ce2b3e371
#
_cell.length_a   1.000
_cell.length_b   1.000
_cell.length_c   1.000
_cell.angle_alpha   90.00
_cell.angle_beta   90.00
_cell.angle_gamma   90.00
#
_symmetry.space_group_name_H-M   'P 1'
#
loop_
_entity.id
_entity.type
_entity.pdbx_description
1 polymer ?
#
loop_
_entity_poly.entity_id
_entity_poly.type
_entity_poly.pdbx_seq_one_letter_code
_entity_poly.pdbx_strand_id
1 'polypeptide(L)'
;MFQWFENLINPFPKDLIETPPKSLLKFAWLCIKDIKVYVALMAILTAVIASFEAILYAILGKLIDLMVTSGPGEFFNNHMSFLFLVGAIIIGSTFFVALRTMVKHQTLAGTFPMRLRWNFHRLLLNQSINFYNNEFSGRISAKVMQTTIALRDMWFILSDILVFVVVYIATMIILVGSLNTLLYAPFLIWLT
;
A
#
# COMPACT_ATOMS: atom_id res chain seq x y z
N MET A 1 4.28 13.24 18.81
CA MET A 1 3.08 13.59 18.03
C MET A 1 2.46 12.36 17.34
N PHE A 2 3.24 11.36 16.91
CA PHE A 2 2.74 10.17 16.21
C PHE A 2 2.65 8.90 17.07
N GLN A 3 2.88 8.99 18.38
CA GLN A 3 2.86 7.87 19.33
C GLN A 3 1.57 7.02 19.26
N TRP A 4 0.44 7.66 18.90
CA TRP A 4 -0.81 6.93 18.75
C TRP A 4 -0.73 5.89 17.61
N PHE A 5 -0.13 6.24 16.46
CA PHE A 5 0.06 5.33 15.34
C PHE A 5 1.09 4.23 15.64
N GLU A 6 2.15 4.55 16.38
CA GLU A 6 3.19 3.60 16.79
C GLU A 6 2.66 2.56 17.78
N ASN A 7 1.75 2.97 18.66
CA ASN A 7 1.15 2.11 19.68
C ASN A 7 0.01 1.21 19.15
N LEU A 8 -0.41 1.35 17.89
CA LEU A 8 -1.46 0.51 17.31
C LEU A 8 -1.05 -0.96 17.18
N ILE A 9 0.23 -1.23 17.03
CA ILE A 9 0.77 -2.59 16.93
C ILE A 9 1.78 -2.80 18.07
N ASN A 10 1.57 -3.84 18.88
CA ASN A 10 2.56 -4.23 19.87
C ASN A 10 3.73 -4.97 19.20
N PRO A 11 4.96 -4.43 19.25
CA PRO A 11 6.13 -5.09 18.66
C PRO A 11 6.58 -6.34 19.43
N PHE A 12 6.17 -6.48 20.71
CA PHE A 12 6.60 -7.55 21.62
C PHE A 12 5.40 -8.35 22.15
N PRO A 13 4.70 -9.13 21.31
CA PRO A 13 3.56 -9.93 21.75
C PRO A 13 4.01 -11.00 22.74
N LYS A 14 3.12 -11.34 23.68
CA LYS A 14 3.36 -12.39 24.67
C LYS A 14 3.15 -13.79 24.09
N ASP A 15 2.28 -13.92 23.12
CA ASP A 15 1.92 -15.19 22.49
C ASP A 15 3.09 -15.74 21.67
N LEU A 16 3.32 -17.05 21.77
CA LEU A 16 4.29 -17.75 20.92
C LEU A 16 3.70 -17.95 19.54
N ILE A 17 4.49 -17.70 18.51
CA ILE A 17 4.13 -18.14 17.17
C ILE A 17 4.17 -19.67 17.13
N GLU A 18 3.16 -20.25 16.51
CA GLU A 18 3.13 -21.67 16.13
C GLU A 18 4.36 -22.02 15.29
N THR A 19 4.75 -23.28 15.28
CA THR A 19 5.87 -23.76 14.44
C THR A 19 5.64 -23.32 12.99
N PRO A 20 6.63 -22.69 12.34
CA PRO A 20 6.46 -22.18 10.98
C PRO A 20 6.03 -23.29 10.01
N PRO A 21 4.97 -23.08 9.22
CA PRO A 21 4.53 -24.06 8.22
C PRO A 21 5.56 -24.18 7.11
N LYS A 22 5.67 -25.38 6.51
CA LYS A 22 6.61 -25.67 5.41
C LYS A 22 6.27 -24.89 4.10
N SER A 23 5.03 -24.47 3.91
CA SER A 23 4.61 -23.69 2.75
C SER A 23 4.92 -22.22 2.93
N LEU A 24 5.61 -21.62 1.96
CA LEU A 24 6.01 -20.20 1.98
C LEU A 24 4.82 -19.24 2.10
N LEU A 25 3.75 -19.49 1.36
CA LEU A 25 2.54 -18.64 1.42
C LEU A 25 1.84 -18.72 2.78
N LYS A 26 1.74 -19.94 3.35
CA LYS A 26 1.15 -20.11 4.70
C LYS A 26 2.01 -19.44 5.77
N PHE A 27 3.33 -19.54 5.62
CA PHE A 27 4.26 -18.84 6.51
C PHE A 27 4.12 -17.33 6.43
N ALA A 28 4.12 -16.78 5.22
CA ALA A 28 3.93 -15.35 5.00
C ALA A 28 2.60 -14.85 5.57
N TRP A 29 1.52 -15.61 5.39
CA TRP A 29 0.21 -15.30 5.96
C TRP A 29 0.21 -15.35 7.49
N LEU A 30 0.86 -16.35 8.08
CA LEU A 30 1.00 -16.46 9.54
C LEU A 30 1.68 -15.23 10.13
N CYS A 31 2.70 -14.71 9.45
CA CYS A 31 3.45 -13.53 9.88
C CYS A 31 2.62 -12.24 9.95
N ILE A 32 1.54 -12.12 9.14
CA ILE A 32 0.68 -10.94 9.15
C ILE A 32 -0.67 -11.16 9.84
N LYS A 33 -0.99 -12.37 10.26
CA LYS A 33 -2.31 -12.74 10.83
C LYS A 33 -2.84 -11.70 11.83
N ASP A 34 -1.99 -11.22 12.72
CA ASP A 34 -2.36 -10.29 13.79
C ASP A 34 -2.40 -8.82 13.33
N ILE A 35 -1.72 -8.49 12.25
CA ILE A 35 -1.63 -7.12 11.71
C ILE A 35 -2.36 -6.94 10.39
N LYS A 36 -3.07 -7.98 9.93
CA LYS A 36 -3.80 -8.01 8.65
C LYS A 36 -4.72 -6.80 8.43
N VAL A 37 -5.31 -6.28 9.52
CA VAL A 37 -6.21 -5.11 9.47
C VAL A 37 -5.46 -3.87 9.00
N TYR A 38 -4.25 -3.64 9.49
CA TYR A 38 -3.44 -2.47 9.09
C TYR A 38 -2.88 -2.61 7.67
N VAL A 39 -2.53 -3.84 7.26
CA VAL A 39 -2.13 -4.13 5.87
C VAL A 39 -3.30 -3.93 4.92
N ALA A 40 -4.50 -4.40 5.29
CA ALA A 40 -5.73 -4.17 4.52
C ALA A 40 -6.10 -2.67 4.47
N LEU A 41 -5.98 -1.96 5.58
CA LEU A 41 -6.20 -0.51 5.62
C LEU A 41 -5.26 0.24 4.67
N MET A 42 -3.97 -0.13 4.65
CA MET A 42 -3.00 0.43 3.71
C MET A 42 -3.41 0.16 2.26
N ALA A 43 -3.84 -1.07 1.94
CA ALA A 43 -4.31 -1.44 0.60
C ALA A 43 -5.55 -0.65 0.18
N ILE A 44 -6.52 -0.47 1.08
CA ILE A 44 -7.73 0.33 0.81
C ILE A 44 -7.38 1.80 0.55
N LEU A 45 -6.53 2.39 1.39
CA LEU A 45 -6.10 3.78 1.20
C LEU A 45 -5.34 3.95 -0.11
N THR A 46 -4.51 2.97 -0.49
CA THR A 46 -3.81 2.97 -1.79
C THR A 46 -4.79 2.87 -2.96
N ALA A 47 -5.82 2.02 -2.86
CA ALA A 47 -6.87 1.91 -3.88
C ALA A 47 -7.64 3.23 -4.06
N VAL A 48 -7.98 3.90 -2.97
CA VAL A 48 -8.62 5.22 -3.00
C VAL A 48 -7.74 6.25 -3.69
N ILE A 49 -6.44 6.30 -3.36
CA ILE A 49 -5.48 7.23 -3.98
C ILE A 49 -5.36 6.95 -5.48
N ALA A 50 -5.20 5.69 -5.88
CA ALA A 50 -5.11 5.30 -7.30
C ALA A 50 -6.36 5.75 -8.09
N SER A 51 -7.55 5.62 -7.50
CA SER A 51 -8.79 6.09 -8.10
C SER A 51 -8.84 7.61 -8.22
N PHE A 52 -8.40 8.36 -7.21
CA PHE A 52 -8.30 9.82 -7.28
C PHE A 52 -7.35 10.28 -8.38
N GLU A 53 -6.17 9.67 -8.49
CA GLU A 53 -5.20 10.03 -9.52
C GLU A 53 -5.77 9.79 -10.93
N ALA A 54 -6.44 8.66 -11.16
CA ALA A 54 -7.08 8.40 -12.44
C ALA A 54 -8.20 9.41 -12.77
N ILE A 55 -9.03 9.76 -11.79
CA ILE A 55 -10.10 10.76 -11.94
C ILE A 55 -9.54 12.16 -12.22
N LEU A 56 -8.39 12.53 -11.63
CA LEU A 56 -7.76 13.83 -11.90
C LEU A 56 -7.40 14.01 -13.37
N TYR A 57 -6.99 12.97 -14.10
CA TYR A 57 -6.76 13.05 -15.54
C TYR A 57 -8.05 13.30 -16.33
N ALA A 58 -9.16 12.67 -15.94
CA ALA A 58 -10.47 12.95 -16.57
C ALA A 58 -10.93 14.39 -16.29
N ILE A 59 -10.71 14.89 -15.09
CA ILE A 59 -11.00 16.29 -14.71
C ILE A 59 -10.13 17.25 -15.52
N LEU A 60 -8.84 16.94 -15.72
CA LEU A 60 -7.94 17.76 -16.53
C LEU A 60 -8.43 17.86 -17.97
N GLY A 61 -8.85 16.74 -18.58
CA GLY A 61 -9.46 16.73 -19.91
C GLY A 61 -10.68 17.64 -19.99
N LYS A 62 -11.62 17.50 -19.04
CA LYS A 62 -12.82 18.34 -18.97
C LYS A 62 -12.49 19.82 -18.76
N LEU A 63 -11.47 20.14 -17.98
CA LEU A 63 -11.01 21.51 -17.76
C LEU A 63 -10.51 22.13 -19.06
N ILE A 64 -9.73 21.39 -19.85
CA ILE A 64 -9.24 21.84 -21.16
C ILE A 64 -10.41 22.09 -22.12
N ASP A 65 -11.38 21.19 -22.20
CA ASP A 65 -12.57 21.34 -23.04
C ASP A 65 -13.38 22.59 -22.66
N LEU A 66 -13.57 22.86 -21.38
CA LEU A 66 -14.26 24.04 -20.88
C LEU A 66 -13.50 25.34 -21.20
N MET A 67 -12.17 25.32 -21.09
CA MET A 67 -11.34 26.50 -21.44
C MET A 67 -11.39 26.81 -22.94
N VAL A 68 -11.42 25.79 -23.79
CA VAL A 68 -11.50 25.95 -25.24
C VAL A 68 -12.88 26.49 -25.67
N THR A 69 -13.94 26.02 -25.02
CA THR A 69 -15.32 26.39 -25.36
C THR A 69 -15.75 27.75 -24.84
N SER A 70 -15.31 28.15 -23.64
CA SER A 70 -15.80 29.39 -22.97
C SER A 70 -14.94 30.63 -23.23
N GLY A 71 -13.72 30.46 -23.75
CA GLY A 71 -12.76 31.56 -23.90
C GLY A 71 -12.19 32.07 -22.56
N PRO A 72 -11.05 32.81 -22.60
CA PRO A 72 -10.28 33.14 -21.37
C PRO A 72 -11.01 34.07 -20.38
N GLY A 73 -11.90 34.94 -20.85
CA GLY A 73 -12.58 35.92 -19.98
C GLY A 73 -13.84 35.38 -19.28
N GLU A 74 -14.56 34.47 -19.91
CA GLU A 74 -15.82 33.94 -19.37
C GLU A 74 -15.64 32.69 -18.55
N PHE A 75 -14.53 31.97 -18.70
CA PHE A 75 -14.25 30.71 -18.03
C PHE A 75 -14.35 30.83 -16.51
N PHE A 76 -13.69 31.84 -15.91
CA PHE A 76 -13.69 32.01 -14.45
C PHE A 76 -15.06 32.38 -13.89
N ASN A 77 -15.84 33.19 -14.61
CA ASN A 77 -17.16 33.59 -14.13
C ASN A 77 -18.20 32.47 -14.20
N ASN A 78 -18.14 31.65 -15.25
CA ASN A 78 -19.13 30.62 -15.50
C ASN A 78 -18.82 29.27 -14.85
N HIS A 79 -17.55 28.97 -14.54
CA HIS A 79 -17.10 27.66 -14.04
C HIS A 79 -16.41 27.69 -12.68
N MET A 80 -16.65 28.74 -11.85
CA MET A 80 -16.05 28.86 -10.53
C MET A 80 -16.40 27.65 -9.62
N SER A 81 -17.62 27.15 -9.65
CA SER A 81 -18.04 25.98 -8.89
C SER A 81 -17.26 24.71 -9.26
N PHE A 82 -16.95 24.54 -10.55
CA PHE A 82 -16.12 23.43 -11.02
C PHE A 82 -14.68 23.53 -10.50
N LEU A 83 -14.11 24.74 -10.49
CA LEU A 83 -12.77 24.98 -9.94
C LEU A 83 -12.70 24.70 -8.44
N PHE A 84 -13.72 25.10 -7.66
CA PHE A 84 -13.83 24.73 -6.25
C PHE A 84 -13.90 23.23 -6.04
N LEU A 85 -14.66 22.52 -6.86
CA LEU A 85 -14.73 21.05 -6.81
C LEU A 85 -13.37 20.41 -7.09
N VAL A 86 -12.66 20.87 -8.10
CA VAL A 86 -11.29 20.41 -8.41
C VAL A 86 -10.35 20.66 -7.23
N GLY A 87 -10.39 21.85 -6.65
CA GLY A 87 -9.62 22.18 -5.45
C GLY A 87 -9.93 21.28 -4.27
N ALA A 88 -11.22 20.99 -4.02
CA ALA A 88 -11.64 20.08 -2.96
C ALA A 88 -11.15 18.64 -3.18
N ILE A 89 -11.15 18.15 -4.43
CA ILE A 89 -10.61 16.83 -4.79
C ILE A 89 -9.10 16.76 -4.54
N ILE A 90 -8.34 17.79 -4.91
CA ILE A 90 -6.89 17.86 -4.69
C ILE A 90 -6.57 17.86 -3.18
N ILE A 91 -7.29 18.66 -2.40
CA ILE A 91 -7.10 18.70 -0.94
C ILE A 91 -7.47 17.35 -0.32
N GLY A 92 -8.59 16.76 -0.74
CA GLY A 92 -9.03 15.45 -0.29
C GLY A 92 -8.03 14.34 -0.60
N SER A 93 -7.49 14.31 -1.83
CA SER A 93 -6.48 13.32 -2.22
C SER A 93 -5.21 13.45 -1.37
N THR A 94 -4.75 14.68 -1.12
CA THR A 94 -3.59 14.97 -0.25
C THR A 94 -3.80 14.45 1.17
N PHE A 95 -5.02 14.59 1.71
CA PHE A 95 -5.37 14.05 3.03
C PHE A 95 -5.25 12.51 3.08
N PHE A 96 -5.76 11.81 2.05
CA PHE A 96 -5.65 10.35 1.97
C PHE A 96 -4.20 9.89 1.81
N VAL A 97 -3.38 10.61 1.03
CA VAL A 97 -1.93 10.35 0.90
C VAL A 97 -1.23 10.50 2.25
N ALA A 98 -1.52 11.56 3.00
CA ALA A 98 -0.96 11.77 4.33
C ALA A 98 -1.35 10.63 5.29
N LEU A 99 -2.63 10.25 5.31
CA LEU A 99 -3.12 9.16 6.15
C LEU A 99 -2.46 7.81 5.82
N ARG A 100 -2.37 7.46 4.51
CA ARG A 100 -1.68 6.25 4.05
C ARG A 100 -0.21 6.27 4.48
N THR A 101 0.47 7.40 4.31
CA THR A 101 1.87 7.57 4.67
C THR A 101 2.08 7.36 6.17
N MET A 102 1.18 7.85 7.02
CA MET A 102 1.21 7.61 8.46
C MET A 102 1.02 6.13 8.79
N VAL A 103 0.03 5.45 8.21
CA VAL A 103 -0.18 4.01 8.42
C VAL A 103 1.04 3.21 7.95
N LYS A 104 1.58 3.51 6.78
CA LYS A 104 2.73 2.80 6.23
C LYS A 104 3.99 2.99 7.07
N HIS A 105 4.36 4.24 7.38
CA HIS A 105 5.64 4.54 8.00
C HIS A 105 5.61 4.48 9.53
N GLN A 106 4.56 4.99 10.17
CA GLN A 106 4.50 5.03 11.62
C GLN A 106 3.98 3.72 12.23
N THR A 107 2.98 3.09 11.59
CA THR A 107 2.38 1.86 12.16
C THR A 107 3.10 0.60 11.70
N LEU A 108 3.40 0.47 10.38
CA LEU A 108 3.88 -0.80 9.83
C LEU A 108 5.40 -0.86 9.65
N ALA A 109 6.05 0.17 9.09
CA ALA A 109 7.43 0.07 8.63
C ALA A 109 8.45 -0.23 9.74
N GLY A 110 8.26 0.32 10.93
CA GLY A 110 9.12 0.06 12.10
C GLY A 110 8.67 -1.14 12.91
N THR A 111 7.39 -1.18 13.22
CA THR A 111 6.83 -2.13 14.20
C THR A 111 6.72 -3.55 13.65
N PHE A 112 6.35 -3.72 12.38
CA PHE A 112 6.21 -5.05 11.78
C PHE A 112 7.52 -5.84 11.72
N PRO A 113 8.65 -5.30 11.22
CA PRO A 113 9.93 -5.99 11.29
C PRO A 113 10.38 -6.30 12.72
N MET A 114 10.16 -5.37 13.66
CA MET A 114 10.51 -5.58 15.06
C MET A 114 9.72 -6.75 15.65
N ARG A 115 8.42 -6.82 15.40
CA ARG A 115 7.56 -7.93 15.82
C ARG A 115 8.02 -9.27 15.25
N LEU A 116 8.42 -9.32 13.97
CA LEU A 116 8.93 -10.54 13.34
C LEU A 116 10.27 -10.98 13.98
N ARG A 117 11.18 -10.03 14.23
CA ARG A 117 12.46 -10.32 14.91
C ARG A 117 12.22 -10.87 16.30
N TRP A 118 11.30 -10.28 17.06
CA TRP A 118 10.92 -10.76 18.37
C TRP A 118 10.38 -12.19 18.33
N ASN A 119 9.49 -12.49 17.42
CA ASN A 119 8.93 -13.81 17.24
C ASN A 119 9.98 -14.85 16.85
N PHE A 120 10.86 -14.53 15.91
CA PHE A 120 11.96 -15.43 15.52
C PHE A 120 12.97 -15.62 16.65
N HIS A 121 13.27 -14.57 17.41
CA HIS A 121 14.12 -14.69 18.60
C HIS A 121 13.55 -15.69 19.61
N ARG A 122 12.27 -15.58 19.89
CA ARG A 122 11.59 -16.52 20.82
C ARG A 122 11.56 -17.96 20.30
N LEU A 123 11.37 -18.16 18.98
CA LEU A 123 11.46 -19.47 18.36
C LEU A 123 12.87 -20.05 18.49
N LEU A 124 13.90 -19.24 18.32
CA LEU A 124 15.28 -19.65 18.48
C LEU A 124 15.60 -20.04 19.93
N LEU A 125 15.13 -19.29 20.93
CA LEU A 125 15.33 -19.64 22.34
C LEU A 125 14.80 -21.03 22.71
N ASN A 126 13.83 -21.56 21.98
CA ASN A 126 13.25 -22.88 22.18
C ASN A 126 13.98 -24.00 21.42
N GLN A 127 15.09 -23.68 20.72
CA GLN A 127 15.88 -24.70 20.00
C GLN A 127 16.83 -25.45 20.94
N SER A 128 17.18 -26.68 20.56
CA SER A 128 18.13 -27.50 21.31
C SER A 128 19.57 -26.99 21.19
N ILE A 129 20.40 -27.30 22.17
CA ILE A 129 21.86 -27.00 22.14
C ILE A 129 22.51 -27.61 20.90
N ASN A 130 22.08 -28.81 20.49
CA ASN A 130 22.60 -29.48 19.30
C ASN A 130 22.34 -28.70 18.02
N PHE A 131 21.23 -27.98 17.91
CA PHE A 131 20.96 -27.06 16.80
C PHE A 131 22.04 -25.96 16.72
N TYR A 132 22.38 -25.35 17.86
CA TYR A 132 23.40 -24.28 17.90
C TYR A 132 24.83 -24.78 17.67
N ASN A 133 25.13 -26.01 18.05
CA ASN A 133 26.43 -26.61 17.78
C ASN A 133 26.64 -26.89 16.28
N ASN A 134 25.56 -27.15 15.53
CA ASN A 134 25.61 -27.47 14.10
C ASN A 134 25.40 -26.26 13.19
N GLU A 135 24.97 -25.12 13.72
CA GLU A 135 24.68 -23.91 12.94
C GLU A 135 25.63 -22.75 13.36
N PHE A 136 26.16 -22.06 12.37
CA PHE A 136 27.00 -20.89 12.62
C PHE A 136 26.14 -19.69 13.06
N SER A 137 26.46 -19.07 14.19
CA SER A 137 25.67 -17.99 14.80
C SER A 137 25.43 -16.80 13.85
N GLY A 138 26.43 -16.42 13.07
CA GLY A 138 26.31 -15.38 12.05
C GLY A 138 25.29 -15.72 10.96
N ARG A 139 25.18 -16.99 10.57
CA ARG A 139 24.19 -17.46 9.59
C ARG A 139 22.78 -17.35 10.13
N ILE A 140 22.54 -17.74 11.38
CA ILE A 140 21.23 -17.63 12.04
C ILE A 140 20.78 -16.17 12.09
N SER A 141 21.66 -15.28 12.58
CA SER A 141 21.39 -13.86 12.67
C SER A 141 21.08 -13.23 11.31
N ALA A 142 21.88 -13.54 10.28
CA ALA A 142 21.66 -13.06 8.93
C ALA A 142 20.32 -13.54 8.36
N LYS A 143 19.95 -14.83 8.52
CA LYS A 143 18.67 -15.38 8.09
C LYS A 143 17.49 -14.65 8.72
N VAL A 144 17.54 -14.41 10.04
CA VAL A 144 16.47 -13.68 10.76
C VAL A 144 16.31 -12.27 10.22
N MET A 145 17.40 -11.54 10.07
CA MET A 145 17.38 -10.16 9.59
C MET A 145 16.86 -10.06 8.15
N GLN A 146 17.37 -10.90 7.25
CA GLN A 146 16.97 -10.91 5.84
C GLN A 146 15.51 -11.34 5.66
N THR A 147 15.07 -12.41 6.34
CA THR A 147 13.69 -12.90 6.26
C THR A 147 12.70 -11.83 6.75
N THR A 148 13.05 -11.14 7.82
CA THR A 148 12.21 -10.07 8.38
C THR A 148 12.00 -8.93 7.39
N ILE A 149 13.07 -8.48 6.75
CA ILE A 149 13.02 -7.40 5.75
C ILE A 149 12.26 -7.88 4.50
N ALA A 150 12.58 -9.08 4.00
CA ALA A 150 11.93 -9.64 2.82
C ALA A 150 10.41 -9.80 3.00
N LEU A 151 9.94 -10.26 4.17
CA LEU A 151 8.52 -10.36 4.48
C LEU A 151 7.83 -8.99 4.53
N ARG A 152 8.47 -7.99 5.16
CA ARG A 152 7.94 -6.62 5.16
C ARG A 152 7.80 -6.10 3.73
N ASP A 153 8.86 -6.21 2.93
CA ASP A 153 8.89 -5.66 1.58
C ASP A 153 7.91 -6.38 0.66
N MET A 154 7.79 -7.71 0.79
CA MET A 154 6.80 -8.49 0.05
C MET A 154 5.37 -7.98 0.32
N TRP A 155 4.99 -7.78 1.59
CA TRP A 155 3.66 -7.30 1.94
C TRP A 155 3.43 -5.85 1.54
N PHE A 156 4.46 -5.00 1.58
CA PHE A 156 4.37 -3.63 1.08
C PHE A 156 4.19 -3.59 -0.43
N ILE A 157 4.92 -4.42 -1.18
CA ILE A 157 4.75 -4.52 -2.63
C ILE A 157 3.34 -4.99 -2.97
N LEU A 158 2.83 -6.03 -2.29
CA LEU A 158 1.50 -6.56 -2.56
C LEU A 158 0.38 -5.58 -2.21
N SER A 159 0.44 -4.92 -1.06
CA SER A 159 -0.64 -4.06 -0.56
C SER A 159 -0.53 -2.61 -1.02
N ASP A 160 0.59 -2.17 -1.53
CA ASP A 160 0.83 -0.81 -2.00
C ASP A 160 0.98 -0.78 -3.54
N ILE A 161 2.05 -1.34 -4.07
CA ILE A 161 2.37 -1.23 -5.49
C ILE A 161 1.37 -2.02 -6.34
N LEU A 162 1.12 -3.29 -6.02
CA LEU A 162 0.24 -4.14 -6.82
C LEU A 162 -1.20 -3.63 -6.77
N VAL A 163 -1.72 -3.26 -5.59
CA VAL A 163 -3.06 -2.70 -5.45
C VAL A 163 -3.18 -1.40 -6.24
N PHE A 164 -2.18 -0.50 -6.13
CA PHE A 164 -2.15 0.75 -6.88
C PHE A 164 -2.26 0.49 -8.40
N VAL A 165 -1.39 -0.35 -8.94
CA VAL A 165 -1.34 -0.65 -10.37
C VAL A 165 -2.66 -1.24 -10.86
N VAL A 166 -3.20 -2.25 -10.15
CA VAL A 166 -4.45 -2.90 -10.54
C VAL A 166 -5.62 -1.93 -10.53
N VAL A 167 -5.79 -1.16 -9.46
CA VAL A 167 -6.90 -0.21 -9.34
C VAL A 167 -6.75 0.94 -10.33
N TYR A 168 -5.55 1.47 -10.49
CA TYR A 168 -5.27 2.56 -11.44
C TYR A 168 -5.59 2.14 -12.88
N ILE A 169 -5.09 0.98 -13.31
CA ILE A 169 -5.37 0.43 -14.65
C ILE A 169 -6.86 0.18 -14.84
N ALA A 170 -7.53 -0.46 -13.85
CA ALA A 170 -8.97 -0.71 -13.92
C ALA A 170 -9.77 0.60 -14.05
N THR A 171 -9.44 1.61 -13.27
CA THR A 171 -10.09 2.92 -13.33
C THR A 171 -9.85 3.61 -14.68
N MET A 172 -8.62 3.55 -15.20
CA MET A 172 -8.29 4.10 -16.52
C MET A 172 -9.02 3.40 -17.65
N ILE A 173 -9.15 2.06 -17.62
CA ILE A 173 -9.93 1.31 -18.61
C ILE A 173 -11.39 1.76 -18.59
N ILE A 174 -11.99 1.92 -17.41
CA ILE A 174 -13.37 2.40 -17.28
C ILE A 174 -13.52 3.81 -17.85
N LEU A 175 -12.61 4.73 -17.51
CA LEU A 175 -12.65 6.11 -18.00
C LEU A 175 -12.50 6.20 -19.51
N VAL A 176 -11.50 5.55 -20.09
CA VAL A 176 -11.25 5.54 -21.54
C VAL A 176 -12.42 4.91 -22.30
N GLY A 177 -12.96 3.82 -21.78
CA GLY A 177 -14.10 3.13 -22.40
C GLY A 177 -15.39 3.93 -22.35
N SER A 178 -15.58 4.78 -21.35
CA SER A 178 -16.74 5.68 -21.31
C SER A 178 -16.70 6.78 -22.37
N LEU A 179 -15.51 7.09 -22.91
CA LEU A 179 -15.35 8.07 -24.00
C LEU A 179 -15.59 7.44 -25.36
N ASN A 180 -14.95 6.32 -25.65
CA ASN A 180 -15.15 5.57 -26.89
C ASN A 180 -14.67 4.13 -26.76
N THR A 181 -15.53 3.18 -27.12
CA THR A 181 -15.23 1.74 -27.07
C THR A 181 -14.06 1.32 -27.97
N LEU A 182 -13.80 2.05 -29.05
CA LEU A 182 -12.65 1.80 -29.93
C LEU A 182 -11.30 2.04 -29.27
N LEU A 183 -11.25 2.88 -28.21
CA LEU A 183 -10.03 3.18 -27.48
C LEU A 183 -9.56 2.06 -26.54
N TYR A 184 -10.41 1.04 -26.30
CA TYR A 184 -9.98 -0.13 -25.55
C TYR A 184 -8.85 -0.91 -26.24
N ALA A 185 -8.92 -1.05 -27.59
CA ALA A 185 -8.00 -1.89 -28.33
C ALA A 185 -6.52 -1.46 -28.16
N PRO A 186 -6.13 -0.21 -28.44
CA PRO A 186 -4.73 0.21 -28.25
C PRO A 186 -4.30 0.16 -26.79
N PHE A 187 -5.22 0.39 -25.84
CA PHE A 187 -4.89 0.32 -24.41
C PHE A 187 -4.62 -1.12 -23.95
N LEU A 188 -5.41 -2.08 -24.43
CA LEU A 188 -5.19 -3.51 -24.14
C LEU A 188 -3.93 -4.04 -24.82
N ILE A 189 -3.61 -3.60 -26.04
CA ILE A 189 -2.37 -3.98 -26.74
C ILE A 189 -1.15 -3.44 -25.98
N TRP A 190 -1.22 -2.26 -25.42
CA TRP A 190 -0.11 -1.71 -24.61
C TRP A 190 0.11 -2.46 -23.30
N LEU A 191 -0.93 -3.08 -22.75
CA LEU A 191 -0.88 -3.80 -21.49
C LEU A 191 -0.28 -5.22 -21.61
N THR A 192 -0.24 -5.79 -22.81
CA THR A 192 0.32 -7.13 -23.11
C THR A 192 1.77 -7.07 -23.53
#